data_7e06d8c82cda67111a19fe9e3e110f27
#
_entry.id   7e06d8c82cda67111a19fe9e3e110f27
#
_cell.length_a   1.000
_cell.length_b   1.000
_cell.length_c   1.000
_cell.angle_alpha   90.00
_cell.angle_beta   90.00
_cell.angle_gamma   90.00
#
_symmetry.space_group_name_H-M   'P 1'
#
loop_
_entity.id
_entity.type
_entity.pdbx_description
1 polymer ?
#
loop_
_entity_poly.entity_id
_entity_poly.type
_entity_poly.pdbx_seq_one_letter_code
_entity_poly.pdbx_strand_id
1 'polypeptide(L)'
;MKEFGYSSYAVKEAWKKYRVSDWGGGYDAMALISGSDLLAPFTGTIESGNRYGWCTEAYIENETLGMNAPGMPNLATYLVDTFASNVGYFDSVIWAKYYAAMYSLAYFENDIKVIMEKALPILPKGSYPYQMYHIALDLYKQYPNDYKQAAIKLEEKRRMLYRLDNIQTDPNVNGGFAILSWLYGNNSYLDTCKYSSIMGYDGDCTAAICTGVLGIMHGFKKGNEEYQKLNDMIYYDGEGIYFNDRESSFPPFIVSNEYFTRIKIDDIIKLYQENFEALLVKNGGKVLENSYRIPTETIYKDHSLLFENCDGENRDTTGFASKNGKLTSYTSSETGIVHTGYGAFQLENTKKGEVYHEFNNLIKGRKYRVSSYVTTSDNTQIEFFATDGSNEQAHTFANVKTLINKTFIFEATSKKMKVGFRFADSAKAGDILTFDDYFIEEIERNQIAVVKEQNFALANGKYQFTVNRPKDVEIGEEVILEIAYRHYGNSLKTKIQRNDKVFGSVILSTTSINGIKGYDVVQVPYVFEKDTDTLQLTFENAKIYFGNIYIYNQTQYMFR
;
A
#
# COMPACT_ATOMS: atom_id res chain seq x y z
N MET A 1 -9.91 -16.01 0.65
CA MET A 1 -8.56 -16.60 0.82
C MET A 1 -8.53 -18.11 0.58
N LYS A 2 -9.37 -18.91 1.23
CA LYS A 2 -9.38 -20.38 1.08
C LYS A 2 -9.65 -20.84 -0.35
N GLU A 3 -10.58 -20.22 -1.07
CA GLU A 3 -10.97 -20.62 -2.43
C GLU A 3 -9.99 -20.12 -3.50
N PHE A 4 -9.53 -18.87 -3.39
CA PHE A 4 -8.74 -18.20 -4.44
C PHE A 4 -7.25 -18.04 -4.08
N GLY A 5 -6.88 -18.19 -2.83
CA GLY A 5 -5.58 -17.78 -2.32
C GLY A 5 -5.57 -16.33 -1.85
N TYR A 6 -4.39 -15.72 -1.76
CA TYR A 6 -4.21 -14.37 -1.23
C TYR A 6 -3.18 -13.53 -2.02
N SER A 7 -3.01 -13.78 -3.29
CA SER A 7 -2.28 -12.90 -4.21
C SER A 7 -3.21 -11.82 -4.76
N SER A 8 -2.64 -10.73 -5.28
CA SER A 8 -3.41 -9.69 -5.98
C SER A 8 -4.25 -10.27 -7.12
N TYR A 9 -3.75 -11.32 -7.76
CA TYR A 9 -4.51 -12.05 -8.77
C TYR A 9 -5.73 -12.76 -8.16
N ALA A 10 -5.55 -13.43 -7.02
CA ALA A 10 -6.64 -14.10 -6.30
C ALA A 10 -7.73 -13.09 -5.89
N VAL A 11 -7.34 -11.90 -5.47
CA VAL A 11 -8.28 -10.80 -5.17
C VAL A 11 -9.06 -10.40 -6.41
N LYS A 12 -8.38 -10.18 -7.54
CA LYS A 12 -9.02 -9.84 -8.82
C LYS A 12 -10.09 -10.87 -9.22
N GLU A 13 -9.78 -12.16 -9.15
CA GLU A 13 -10.73 -13.22 -9.51
C GLU A 13 -11.91 -13.32 -8.52
N ALA A 14 -11.64 -13.12 -7.23
CA ALA A 14 -12.70 -13.06 -6.23
C ALA A 14 -13.64 -11.88 -6.47
N TRP A 15 -13.10 -10.72 -6.77
CA TRP A 15 -13.89 -9.51 -7.08
C TRP A 15 -14.72 -9.69 -8.33
N LYS A 16 -14.16 -10.24 -9.41
CA LYS A 16 -14.92 -10.56 -10.63
C LYS A 16 -16.09 -11.49 -10.34
N LYS A 17 -15.89 -12.47 -9.46
CA LYS A 17 -16.92 -13.45 -9.12
C LYS A 17 -18.01 -12.87 -8.21
N TYR A 18 -17.61 -12.10 -7.20
CA TYR A 18 -18.51 -11.70 -6.12
C TYR A 18 -18.99 -10.24 -6.19
N ARG A 19 -18.41 -9.40 -7.05
CA ARG A 19 -18.73 -7.96 -7.16
C ARG A 19 -18.75 -7.29 -5.79
N VAL A 20 -17.59 -7.08 -5.21
CA VAL A 20 -17.47 -6.74 -3.78
C VAL A 20 -17.88 -5.31 -3.44
N SER A 21 -17.87 -4.35 -4.38
CA SER A 21 -18.20 -2.96 -4.07
C SER A 21 -18.89 -2.23 -5.20
N ASP A 22 -19.85 -1.38 -4.81
CA ASP A 22 -20.56 -0.44 -5.69
C ASP A 22 -20.30 1.03 -5.29
N TRP A 23 -19.29 1.28 -4.42
CA TRP A 23 -19.03 2.58 -3.82
C TRP A 23 -17.55 2.96 -3.86
N GLY A 24 -17.27 4.26 -4.01
CA GLY A 24 -15.95 4.86 -3.81
C GLY A 24 -14.82 4.23 -4.62
N GLY A 25 -13.70 4.00 -3.99
CA GLY A 25 -12.52 3.37 -4.57
C GLY A 25 -12.75 1.92 -4.97
N GLY A 26 -13.64 1.22 -4.27
CA GLY A 26 -14.07 -0.13 -4.64
C GLY A 26 -14.83 -0.17 -5.95
N TYR A 27 -15.70 0.79 -6.21
CA TYR A 27 -16.40 0.90 -7.50
C TYR A 27 -15.41 1.15 -8.65
N ASP A 28 -14.48 2.09 -8.49
CA ASP A 28 -13.47 2.37 -9.50
C ASP A 28 -12.53 1.17 -9.70
N ALA A 29 -12.12 0.49 -8.62
CA ALA A 29 -11.33 -0.73 -8.70
C ALA A 29 -12.07 -1.84 -9.47
N MET A 30 -13.39 -2.02 -9.23
CA MET A 30 -14.19 -2.98 -9.99
C MET A 30 -14.28 -2.64 -11.48
N ALA A 31 -14.42 -1.35 -11.80
CA ALA A 31 -14.42 -0.90 -13.19
C ALA A 31 -13.07 -1.20 -13.88
N LEU A 32 -11.96 -0.94 -13.18
CA LEU A 32 -10.61 -1.25 -13.66
C LEU A 32 -10.37 -2.76 -13.80
N ILE A 33 -10.77 -3.57 -12.82
CA ILE A 33 -10.66 -5.03 -12.84
C ILE A 33 -11.48 -5.62 -13.99
N SER A 34 -12.66 -5.07 -14.25
CA SER A 34 -13.57 -5.57 -15.31
C SER A 34 -13.15 -5.09 -16.69
N GLY A 35 -12.61 -3.88 -16.80
CA GLY A 35 -12.25 -3.26 -18.08
C GLY A 35 -10.79 -3.42 -18.50
N SER A 36 -9.92 -3.89 -17.59
CA SER A 36 -8.50 -4.06 -17.84
C SER A 36 -7.93 -5.28 -17.13
N ASP A 37 -6.66 -5.56 -17.36
CA ASP A 37 -5.91 -6.63 -16.68
C ASP A 37 -5.12 -6.13 -15.45
N LEU A 38 -5.43 -4.93 -14.96
CA LEU A 38 -4.79 -4.36 -13.79
C LEU A 38 -5.03 -5.20 -12.53
N LEU A 39 -4.01 -5.22 -11.69
CA LEU A 39 -3.98 -5.88 -10.39
C LEU A 39 -3.67 -4.86 -9.28
N ALA A 40 -4.00 -5.18 -8.05
CA ALA A 40 -3.47 -4.43 -6.93
C ALA A 40 -1.92 -4.43 -6.96
N PRO A 41 -1.27 -3.31 -6.64
CA PRO A 41 -1.83 -2.05 -6.13
C PRO A 41 -2.33 -1.08 -7.22
N PHE A 42 -2.16 -1.39 -8.51
CA PHE A 42 -2.48 -0.44 -9.59
C PHE A 42 -3.96 -0.10 -9.66
N THR A 43 -4.84 -1.04 -9.32
CA THR A 43 -6.30 -0.80 -9.26
C THR A 43 -6.71 0.23 -8.22
N GLY A 44 -5.87 0.48 -7.21
CA GLY A 44 -6.09 1.52 -6.19
C GLY A 44 -5.51 2.88 -6.55
N THR A 45 -4.71 3.00 -7.64
CA THR A 45 -4.01 4.24 -7.94
C THR A 45 -4.86 5.24 -8.73
N ILE A 46 -4.61 6.52 -8.50
CA ILE A 46 -5.26 7.63 -9.20
C ILE A 46 -4.85 7.62 -10.69
N GLU A 47 -3.59 7.33 -10.97
CA GLU A 47 -3.03 7.26 -12.32
C GLU A 47 -3.72 6.20 -13.17
N SER A 48 -4.17 5.13 -12.55
CA SER A 48 -4.94 4.07 -13.24
C SER A 48 -6.42 4.42 -13.41
N GLY A 49 -6.89 5.48 -12.78
CA GLY A 49 -8.26 5.95 -12.86
C GLY A 49 -9.12 5.69 -11.62
N ASN A 50 -8.54 5.23 -10.50
CA ASN A 50 -9.26 5.14 -9.23
C ASN A 50 -9.31 6.51 -8.56
N ARG A 51 -10.42 7.22 -8.73
CA ARG A 51 -10.61 8.59 -8.25
C ARG A 51 -10.63 8.72 -6.73
N TYR A 52 -10.89 7.63 -6.02
CA TYR A 52 -11.04 7.56 -4.56
C TYR A 52 -9.88 6.82 -3.88
N GLY A 53 -8.85 6.42 -4.63
CA GLY A 53 -7.71 5.66 -4.09
C GLY A 53 -6.98 6.34 -2.94
N TRP A 54 -7.15 7.64 -2.77
CA TRP A 54 -6.58 8.44 -1.69
C TRP A 54 -7.39 8.40 -0.37
N CYS A 55 -8.66 7.99 -0.39
CA CYS A 55 -9.58 8.08 0.74
C CYS A 55 -9.35 6.98 1.80
N THR A 56 -10.14 7.01 2.87
CA THR A 56 -10.08 6.07 3.99
C THR A 56 -10.36 4.61 3.62
N GLU A 57 -10.92 4.34 2.44
CA GLU A 57 -11.49 3.04 2.07
C GLU A 57 -10.51 1.87 2.23
N ALA A 58 -9.22 2.07 1.88
CA ALA A 58 -8.23 1.00 2.01
C ALA A 58 -8.08 0.49 3.46
N TYR A 59 -8.23 1.33 4.46
CA TYR A 59 -8.05 0.91 5.85
C TYR A 59 -9.36 0.58 6.57
N ILE A 60 -10.49 1.11 6.13
CA ILE A 60 -11.78 0.78 6.73
C ILE A 60 -12.32 -0.59 6.30
N GLU A 61 -11.75 -1.20 5.28
CA GLU A 61 -12.13 -2.52 4.78
C GLU A 61 -11.13 -3.62 5.18
N ASN A 62 -10.12 -3.30 5.98
CA ASN A 62 -9.00 -4.20 6.20
C ASN A 62 -8.92 -4.85 7.59
N GLU A 63 -9.85 -4.59 8.49
CA GLU A 63 -9.85 -5.20 9.84
C GLU A 63 -9.72 -6.73 9.75
N THR A 64 -10.41 -7.31 8.78
CA THR A 64 -10.39 -8.75 8.53
C THR A 64 -9.00 -9.28 8.20
N LEU A 65 -8.13 -8.48 7.62
CA LEU A 65 -6.77 -8.88 7.22
C LEU A 65 -5.89 -9.11 8.46
N GLY A 66 -5.91 -8.16 9.40
CA GLY A 66 -5.23 -8.29 10.67
C GLY A 66 -5.83 -9.39 11.56
N MET A 67 -7.17 -9.51 11.57
CA MET A 67 -7.87 -10.57 12.32
C MET A 67 -7.53 -11.98 11.83
N ASN A 68 -7.22 -12.17 10.56
CA ASN A 68 -6.81 -13.46 10.01
C ASN A 68 -5.31 -13.78 10.22
N ALA A 69 -4.54 -12.88 10.83
CA ALA A 69 -3.11 -13.02 11.03
C ALA A 69 -2.68 -12.82 12.51
N PRO A 70 -3.31 -13.48 13.51
CA PRO A 70 -2.96 -13.34 14.92
C PRO A 70 -1.46 -13.55 15.18
N GLY A 71 -0.78 -12.54 15.75
CA GLY A 71 0.64 -12.59 16.07
C GLY A 71 1.59 -12.63 14.87
N MET A 72 1.09 -12.40 13.67
CA MET A 72 1.87 -12.36 12.42
C MET A 72 1.70 -10.98 11.73
N PRO A 73 2.21 -9.89 12.33
CA PRO A 73 1.99 -8.54 11.82
C PRO A 73 2.56 -8.31 10.41
N ASN A 74 3.65 -8.99 10.04
CA ASN A 74 4.19 -8.89 8.67
C ASN A 74 3.26 -9.57 7.66
N LEU A 75 2.65 -10.70 8.03
CA LEU A 75 1.63 -11.32 7.20
C LEU A 75 0.41 -10.40 7.06
N ALA A 76 -0.03 -9.77 8.15
CA ALA A 76 -1.15 -8.82 8.12
C ALA A 76 -0.89 -7.68 7.14
N THR A 77 0.30 -7.08 7.17
CA THR A 77 0.70 -6.02 6.22
C THR A 77 0.80 -6.51 4.78
N TYR A 78 1.28 -7.74 4.57
CA TYR A 78 1.29 -8.35 3.25
C TYR A 78 -0.13 -8.55 2.68
N LEU A 79 -1.08 -8.95 3.52
CA LEU A 79 -2.48 -9.07 3.10
C LEU A 79 -3.06 -7.70 2.68
N VAL A 80 -2.64 -6.61 3.33
CA VAL A 80 -3.02 -5.25 2.92
C VAL A 80 -2.51 -4.95 1.50
N ASP A 81 -1.27 -5.31 1.19
CA ASP A 81 -0.69 -5.09 -0.15
C ASP A 81 -1.46 -5.82 -1.25
N THR A 82 -2.15 -6.90 -0.93
CA THR A 82 -2.87 -7.71 -1.91
C THR A 82 -4.38 -7.44 -1.95
N PHE A 83 -4.97 -7.03 -0.84
CA PHE A 83 -6.41 -6.83 -0.72
C PHE A 83 -6.79 -5.33 -0.64
N ALA A 84 -6.26 -4.60 0.34
CA ALA A 84 -6.66 -3.22 0.58
C ALA A 84 -6.07 -2.24 -0.45
N SER A 85 -4.86 -2.51 -0.97
CA SER A 85 -4.28 -1.72 -2.05
C SER A 85 -5.04 -1.85 -3.39
N ASN A 86 -6.03 -2.72 -3.45
CA ASN A 86 -6.94 -2.80 -4.59
C ASN A 86 -7.84 -1.56 -4.70
N VAL A 87 -8.21 -0.98 -3.57
CA VAL A 87 -9.12 0.18 -3.47
C VAL A 87 -8.43 1.46 -3.04
N GLY A 88 -7.22 1.38 -2.51
CA GLY A 88 -6.50 2.53 -1.97
C GLY A 88 -5.06 2.63 -2.43
N TYR A 89 -4.49 3.79 -2.16
CA TYR A 89 -3.16 4.18 -2.58
C TYR A 89 -2.46 5.03 -1.51
N PHE A 90 -1.14 4.99 -1.47
CA PHE A 90 -0.23 5.82 -0.69
C PHE A 90 -0.59 5.89 0.82
N ASP A 91 -0.94 7.07 1.35
CA ASP A 91 -1.21 7.27 2.78
C ASP A 91 -2.32 6.37 3.32
N SER A 92 -3.36 6.13 2.52
CA SER A 92 -4.45 5.23 2.86
C SER A 92 -3.95 3.79 3.10
N VAL A 93 -3.08 3.28 2.22
CA VAL A 93 -2.49 1.95 2.36
C VAL A 93 -1.47 1.89 3.50
N ILE A 94 -0.73 2.96 3.73
CA ILE A 94 0.21 3.05 4.86
C ILE A 94 -0.55 2.93 6.19
N TRP A 95 -1.65 3.68 6.37
CA TRP A 95 -2.52 3.53 7.52
C TRP A 95 -3.15 2.14 7.62
N ALA A 96 -3.60 1.58 6.50
CA ALA A 96 -4.14 0.24 6.43
C ALA A 96 -3.16 -0.81 6.99
N LYS A 97 -1.89 -0.73 6.61
CA LYS A 97 -0.84 -1.62 7.12
C LYS A 97 -0.61 -1.44 8.62
N TYR A 98 -0.58 -0.21 9.07
CA TYR A 98 -0.43 0.10 10.49
C TYR A 98 -1.55 -0.53 11.32
N TYR A 99 -2.80 -0.35 10.90
CA TYR A 99 -3.95 -0.93 11.60
C TYR A 99 -3.99 -2.45 11.51
N ALA A 100 -3.70 -3.04 10.36
CA ALA A 100 -3.65 -4.49 10.22
C ALA A 100 -2.59 -5.11 11.16
N ALA A 101 -1.42 -4.47 11.31
CA ALA A 101 -0.42 -4.88 12.29
C ALA A 101 -0.94 -4.74 13.73
N MET A 102 -1.65 -3.66 14.06
CA MET A 102 -2.26 -3.48 15.38
C MET A 102 -3.29 -4.56 15.69
N TYR A 103 -4.19 -4.89 14.74
CA TYR A 103 -5.13 -6.00 14.88
C TYR A 103 -4.41 -7.33 15.16
N SER A 104 -3.33 -7.61 14.43
CA SER A 104 -2.53 -8.81 14.61
C SER A 104 -1.87 -8.88 16.00
N LEU A 105 -1.35 -7.77 16.50
CA LEU A 105 -0.69 -7.66 17.81
C LEU A 105 -1.70 -7.72 18.97
N ALA A 106 -2.93 -7.23 18.78
CA ALA A 106 -3.96 -7.14 19.81
C ALA A 106 -4.35 -8.50 20.41
N TYR A 107 -4.08 -9.61 19.74
CA TYR A 107 -4.29 -10.95 20.28
C TYR A 107 -3.36 -11.29 21.46
N PHE A 108 -2.24 -10.58 21.61
CA PHE A 108 -1.17 -10.91 22.56
C PHE A 108 -0.77 -9.76 23.47
N GLU A 109 -1.32 -8.58 23.23
CA GLU A 109 -1.07 -7.38 24.02
C GLU A 109 -2.37 -6.90 24.67
N ASN A 110 -2.25 -6.27 25.82
CA ASN A 110 -3.41 -5.80 26.61
C ASN A 110 -3.32 -4.31 26.93
N ASP A 111 -2.45 -3.57 26.27
CA ASP A 111 -2.32 -2.12 26.36
C ASP A 111 -2.21 -1.52 24.97
N ILE A 112 -3.17 -0.68 24.62
CA ILE A 112 -3.25 -0.05 23.31
C ILE A 112 -2.00 0.79 22.99
N LYS A 113 -1.38 1.43 23.98
CA LYS A 113 -0.16 2.23 23.77
C LYS A 113 1.01 1.34 23.38
N VAL A 114 1.12 0.16 23.98
CA VAL A 114 2.13 -0.84 23.63
C VAL A 114 1.89 -1.36 22.21
N ILE A 115 0.64 -1.62 21.84
CA ILE A 115 0.28 -2.04 20.47
C ILE A 115 0.67 -0.96 19.45
N MET A 116 0.31 0.31 19.73
CA MET A 116 0.64 1.44 18.88
C MET A 116 2.16 1.58 18.66
N GLU A 117 2.96 1.48 19.74
CA GLU A 117 4.42 1.56 19.67
C GLU A 117 5.04 0.37 18.91
N LYS A 118 4.54 -0.85 19.12
CA LYS A 118 5.02 -2.04 18.41
C LYS A 118 4.71 -2.00 16.93
N ALA A 119 3.58 -1.43 16.53
CA ALA A 119 3.20 -1.27 15.13
C ALA A 119 3.91 -0.08 14.44
N LEU A 120 4.44 0.89 15.19
CA LEU A 120 5.04 2.12 14.65
C LEU A 120 6.11 1.89 13.56
N PRO A 121 6.97 0.84 13.61
CA PRO A 121 7.93 0.59 12.55
C PRO A 121 7.32 0.35 11.15
N ILE A 122 6.02 0.07 11.06
CA ILE A 122 5.28 -0.07 9.80
C ILE A 122 5.11 1.28 9.09
N LEU A 123 5.01 2.38 9.87
CA LEU A 123 4.86 3.71 9.30
C LEU A 123 6.20 4.21 8.74
N PRO A 124 6.31 4.48 7.43
CA PRO A 124 7.51 5.06 6.85
C PRO A 124 7.85 6.40 7.49
N LYS A 125 9.08 6.58 7.95
CA LYS A 125 9.47 7.80 8.67
C LYS A 125 9.28 9.09 7.88
N GLY A 126 9.36 9.04 6.56
CA GLY A 126 9.12 10.17 5.69
C GLY A 126 7.64 10.35 5.29
N SER A 127 6.76 9.43 5.67
CA SER A 127 5.34 9.52 5.33
C SER A 127 4.58 10.51 6.20
N TYR A 128 3.49 11.03 5.67
CA TYR A 128 2.61 11.88 6.46
C TYR A 128 1.84 11.11 7.55
N PRO A 129 1.44 9.85 7.36
CA PRO A 129 0.97 9.00 8.46
C PRO A 129 1.91 8.95 9.68
N TYR A 130 3.22 8.83 9.45
CA TYR A 130 4.21 8.86 10.54
C TYR A 130 4.24 10.23 11.23
N GLN A 131 4.22 11.32 10.48
CA GLN A 131 4.17 12.67 11.03
C GLN A 131 2.89 12.87 11.84
N MET A 132 1.73 12.47 11.29
CA MET A 132 0.44 12.63 11.94
C MET A 132 0.33 11.82 13.24
N TYR A 133 0.92 10.63 13.28
CA TYR A 133 1.07 9.84 14.52
C TYR A 133 1.78 10.65 15.61
N HIS A 134 2.92 11.25 15.31
CA HIS A 134 3.68 12.06 16.27
C HIS A 134 2.97 13.37 16.64
N ILE A 135 2.33 14.03 15.69
CA ILE A 135 1.49 15.22 15.94
C ILE A 135 0.39 14.87 16.94
N ALA A 136 -0.31 13.76 16.76
CA ALA A 136 -1.35 13.32 17.69
C ALA A 136 -0.81 13.04 19.09
N LEU A 137 0.35 12.37 19.21
CA LEU A 137 1.01 12.15 20.50
C LEU A 137 1.36 13.46 21.20
N ASP A 138 1.91 14.42 20.47
CA ASP A 138 2.32 15.71 21.05
C ASP A 138 1.12 16.57 21.45
N LEU A 139 0.06 16.56 20.66
CA LEU A 139 -1.21 17.22 21.00
C LEU A 139 -1.86 16.59 22.25
N TYR A 140 -1.84 15.28 22.37
CA TYR A 140 -2.32 14.62 23.61
C TYR A 140 -1.53 15.05 24.85
N LYS A 141 -0.19 15.16 24.74
CA LYS A 141 0.66 15.66 25.83
C LYS A 141 0.36 17.12 26.18
N GLN A 142 0.09 17.93 25.13
CA GLN A 142 -0.21 19.36 25.31
C GLN A 142 -1.61 19.59 25.88
N TYR A 143 -2.58 18.77 25.53
CA TYR A 143 -3.99 18.88 25.92
C TYR A 143 -4.52 17.60 26.60
N PRO A 144 -3.92 17.14 27.71
CA PRO A 144 -4.20 15.81 28.27
C PRO A 144 -5.65 15.59 28.73
N ASN A 145 -6.40 16.69 29.00
CA ASN A 145 -7.78 16.67 29.44
C ASN A 145 -8.75 17.40 28.50
N ASP A 146 -8.27 17.83 27.33
CA ASP A 146 -9.08 18.59 26.38
C ASP A 146 -8.94 17.99 24.96
N TYR A 147 -9.66 16.88 24.74
CA TYR A 147 -9.68 16.22 23.44
C TYR A 147 -10.20 17.13 22.31
N LYS A 148 -11.10 18.08 22.61
CA LYS A 148 -11.65 18.99 21.60
C LYS A 148 -10.57 19.92 21.04
N GLN A 149 -9.78 20.50 21.94
CA GLN A 149 -8.68 21.36 21.53
C GLN A 149 -7.61 20.57 20.77
N ALA A 150 -7.30 19.34 21.22
CA ALA A 150 -6.38 18.46 20.51
C ALA A 150 -6.89 18.14 19.09
N ALA A 151 -8.16 17.79 18.95
CA ALA A 151 -8.79 17.51 17.64
C ALA A 151 -8.76 18.72 16.69
N ILE A 152 -9.12 19.91 17.18
CA ILE A 152 -9.05 21.17 16.39
C ILE A 152 -7.62 21.43 15.92
N LYS A 153 -6.64 21.28 16.83
CA LYS A 153 -5.24 21.51 16.49
C LYS A 153 -4.67 20.45 15.54
N LEU A 154 -5.16 19.24 15.60
CA LEU A 154 -4.79 18.18 14.64
C LEU A 154 -5.36 18.50 13.26
N GLU A 155 -6.61 18.92 13.17
CA GLU A 155 -7.23 19.33 11.91
C GLU A 155 -6.48 20.50 11.24
N GLU A 156 -5.98 21.46 12.01
CA GLU A 156 -5.15 22.56 11.49
C GLU A 156 -3.86 22.06 10.80
N LYS A 157 -3.43 20.82 11.08
CA LYS A 157 -2.29 20.16 10.43
C LYS A 157 -2.67 19.38 9.17
N ARG A 158 -3.93 19.39 8.80
CA ARG A 158 -4.41 18.71 7.63
C ARG A 158 -3.67 19.18 6.38
N ARG A 159 -3.26 18.23 5.56
CA ARG A 159 -2.74 18.46 4.21
C ARG A 159 -3.89 18.31 3.21
N MET A 160 -3.99 19.23 2.29
CA MET A 160 -4.99 19.12 1.23
C MET A 160 -4.39 18.33 0.07
N LEU A 161 -4.38 16.99 0.20
CA LEU A 161 -3.72 16.10 -0.76
C LEU A 161 -4.44 16.05 -2.11
N TYR A 162 -5.77 16.27 -2.13
CA TYR A 162 -6.57 16.14 -3.34
C TYR A 162 -7.63 17.23 -3.42
N ARG A 163 -7.89 17.70 -4.63
CA ARG A 163 -8.92 18.71 -4.93
C ARG A 163 -10.35 18.17 -4.88
N LEU A 164 -10.58 17.06 -4.22
CA LEU A 164 -11.90 16.48 -4.10
C LEU A 164 -12.64 17.10 -2.91
N ASP A 165 -13.91 17.38 -3.11
CA ASP A 165 -14.76 18.08 -2.13
C ASP A 165 -15.02 17.29 -0.86
N ASN A 166 -14.72 15.99 -0.85
CA ASN A 166 -15.00 15.12 0.28
C ASN A 166 -13.83 15.04 1.28
N ILE A 167 -13.73 16.04 2.12
CA ILE A 167 -12.73 16.10 3.20
C ILE A 167 -12.97 15.08 4.30
N GLN A 168 -14.18 14.51 4.41
CA GLN A 168 -14.55 13.59 5.48
C GLN A 168 -13.70 12.32 5.46
N THR A 169 -13.31 11.87 4.29
CA THR A 169 -12.53 10.66 4.08
C THR A 169 -11.02 10.90 3.96
N ASP A 170 -10.50 12.00 4.51
CA ASP A 170 -9.06 12.25 4.57
C ASP A 170 -8.38 11.20 5.47
N PRO A 171 -7.48 10.36 4.95
CA PRO A 171 -6.90 9.26 5.70
C PRO A 171 -6.00 9.75 6.85
N ASN A 172 -5.37 10.91 6.72
CA ASN A 172 -4.40 11.39 7.69
C ASN A 172 -5.09 12.03 8.90
N VAL A 173 -6.14 12.82 8.67
CA VAL A 173 -6.91 13.39 9.77
C VAL A 173 -7.62 12.28 10.56
N ASN A 174 -8.30 11.37 9.87
CA ASN A 174 -8.95 10.22 10.50
C ASN A 174 -7.94 9.31 11.22
N GLY A 175 -6.77 9.08 10.63
CA GLY A 175 -5.67 8.37 11.26
C GLY A 175 -5.18 9.04 12.54
N GLY A 176 -5.00 10.36 12.52
CA GLY A 176 -4.65 11.13 13.71
C GLY A 176 -5.74 11.10 14.78
N PHE A 177 -7.02 11.15 14.38
CA PHE A 177 -8.15 11.01 15.31
C PHE A 177 -8.20 9.61 15.93
N ALA A 178 -7.90 8.56 15.19
CA ALA A 178 -7.76 7.21 15.74
C ALA A 178 -6.69 7.16 16.84
N ILE A 179 -5.51 7.73 16.61
CA ILE A 179 -4.44 7.81 17.62
C ILE A 179 -4.90 8.58 18.85
N LEU A 180 -5.50 9.77 18.69
CA LEU A 180 -6.06 10.53 19.82
C LEU A 180 -7.13 9.76 20.57
N SER A 181 -8.01 9.04 19.85
CA SER A 181 -9.09 8.27 20.46
C SER A 181 -8.60 7.15 21.35
N TRP A 182 -7.57 6.42 20.94
CA TRP A 182 -6.92 5.41 21.77
C TRP A 182 -6.23 6.01 22.99
N LEU A 183 -5.58 7.17 22.83
CA LEU A 183 -4.90 7.86 23.93
C LEU A 183 -5.87 8.36 25.01
N TYR A 184 -6.97 9.03 24.60
CA TYR A 184 -7.99 9.52 25.52
C TYR A 184 -8.89 8.40 26.05
N GLY A 185 -9.15 7.37 25.26
CA GLY A 185 -9.93 6.19 25.65
C GLY A 185 -9.20 5.29 26.66
N ASN A 186 -7.86 5.32 26.66
CA ASN A 186 -7.00 4.64 27.65
C ASN A 186 -7.43 3.20 27.95
N ASN A 187 -7.53 2.38 26.92
CA ASN A 187 -8.00 0.98 26.96
C ASN A 187 -9.50 0.77 27.23
N SER A 188 -10.28 1.81 27.47
CA SER A 188 -11.74 1.69 27.55
C SER A 188 -12.35 1.59 26.16
N TYR A 189 -13.13 0.56 25.92
CA TYR A 189 -13.86 0.38 24.66
C TYR A 189 -14.85 1.52 24.43
N LEU A 190 -15.69 1.81 25.44
CA LEU A 190 -16.76 2.83 25.34
C LEU A 190 -16.19 4.25 25.18
N ASP A 191 -15.14 4.59 25.96
CA ASP A 191 -14.54 5.91 25.83
C ASP A 191 -13.83 6.07 24.48
N THR A 192 -13.14 5.03 24.01
CA THR A 192 -12.52 5.05 22.68
C THR A 192 -13.58 5.20 21.58
N CYS A 193 -14.67 4.44 21.65
CA CYS A 193 -15.81 4.57 20.73
C CYS A 193 -16.37 5.99 20.73
N LYS A 194 -16.58 6.55 21.93
CA LYS A 194 -17.05 7.92 22.10
C LYS A 194 -16.11 8.93 21.45
N TYR A 195 -14.81 8.90 21.76
CA TYR A 195 -13.87 9.88 21.22
C TYR A 195 -13.70 9.76 19.72
N SER A 196 -13.60 8.56 19.16
CA SER A 196 -13.49 8.36 17.71
C SER A 196 -14.73 8.83 16.94
N SER A 197 -15.93 8.63 17.52
CA SER A 197 -17.17 9.08 16.88
C SER A 197 -17.37 10.60 16.92
N ILE A 198 -17.00 11.27 18.03
CA ILE A 198 -17.30 12.69 18.22
C ILE A 198 -16.25 13.65 17.67
N MET A 199 -15.07 13.18 17.29
CA MET A 199 -14.04 14.02 16.67
C MET A 199 -14.40 14.44 15.23
N GLY A 200 -15.37 13.76 14.62
CA GLY A 200 -15.90 14.14 13.31
C GLY A 200 -15.22 13.41 12.16
N TYR A 201 -15.30 13.98 10.96
CA TYR A 201 -14.82 13.38 9.72
C TYR A 201 -15.50 12.03 9.46
N ASP A 202 -14.76 10.97 9.21
CA ASP A 202 -15.25 9.60 9.02
C ASP A 202 -15.34 8.87 10.38
N GLY A 203 -16.13 9.47 11.28
CA GLY A 203 -16.17 9.08 12.69
C GLY A 203 -16.73 7.68 12.95
N ASP A 204 -17.63 7.18 12.12
CA ASP A 204 -18.17 5.82 12.20
C ASP A 204 -17.12 4.77 11.80
N CYS A 205 -16.42 4.98 10.70
CA CYS A 205 -15.33 4.11 10.27
C CYS A 205 -14.13 4.18 11.23
N THR A 206 -13.76 5.37 11.69
CA THR A 206 -12.71 5.54 12.69
C THR A 206 -13.08 4.83 14.00
N ALA A 207 -14.35 4.88 14.43
CA ALA A 207 -14.81 4.17 15.60
C ALA A 207 -14.76 2.65 15.41
N ALA A 208 -15.16 2.15 14.25
CA ALA A 208 -15.07 0.72 13.93
C ALA A 208 -13.64 0.19 14.06
N ILE A 209 -12.68 0.88 13.44
CA ILE A 209 -11.26 0.50 13.53
C ILE A 209 -10.75 0.53 14.96
N CYS A 210 -11.01 1.64 15.68
CA CYS A 210 -10.50 1.82 17.03
C CYS A 210 -11.06 0.78 18.00
N THR A 211 -12.36 0.52 17.93
CA THR A 211 -13.02 -0.44 18.82
C THR A 211 -12.76 -1.88 18.40
N GLY A 212 -12.53 -2.14 17.11
CA GLY A 212 -12.16 -3.46 16.63
C GLY A 212 -10.84 -3.95 17.23
N VAL A 213 -9.80 -3.10 17.28
CA VAL A 213 -8.53 -3.42 17.95
C VAL A 213 -8.74 -3.72 19.43
N LEU A 214 -9.51 -2.88 20.14
CA LEU A 214 -9.81 -3.09 21.55
C LEU A 214 -10.68 -4.35 21.76
N GLY A 215 -11.59 -4.65 20.84
CA GLY A 215 -12.42 -5.85 20.88
C GLY A 215 -11.59 -7.13 20.84
N ILE A 216 -10.54 -7.18 20.01
CA ILE A 216 -9.59 -8.29 19.99
C ILE A 216 -8.77 -8.33 21.29
N MET A 217 -8.21 -7.19 21.69
CA MET A 217 -7.37 -7.07 22.89
C MET A 217 -8.08 -7.56 24.15
N HIS A 218 -9.34 -7.21 24.31
CA HIS A 218 -10.13 -7.61 25.49
C HIS A 218 -10.75 -8.99 25.34
N GLY A 219 -11.07 -9.40 24.12
CA GLY A 219 -11.84 -10.59 23.82
C GLY A 219 -13.26 -10.51 24.37
N PHE A 220 -14.11 -11.45 24.03
CA PHE A 220 -15.45 -11.56 24.60
C PHE A 220 -15.37 -12.27 25.95
N LYS A 221 -15.53 -11.51 27.04
CA LYS A 221 -15.56 -12.07 28.41
C LYS A 221 -16.95 -11.95 28.97
N LYS A 222 -17.64 -13.09 29.10
CA LYS A 222 -18.95 -13.16 29.76
C LYS A 222 -18.83 -12.59 31.18
N GLY A 223 -19.65 -11.55 31.50
CA GLY A 223 -19.63 -10.89 32.79
C GLY A 223 -18.83 -9.59 32.89
N ASN A 224 -18.18 -9.14 31.78
CA ASN A 224 -17.66 -7.79 31.71
C ASN A 224 -18.82 -6.81 31.49
N GLU A 225 -19.03 -5.86 32.41
CA GLU A 225 -20.17 -4.93 32.37
C GLU A 225 -20.15 -4.02 31.13
N GLU A 226 -18.97 -3.62 30.66
CA GLU A 226 -18.84 -2.80 29.47
C GLU A 226 -19.29 -3.56 28.22
N TYR A 227 -18.92 -4.83 28.10
CA TYR A 227 -19.36 -5.69 27.00
C TYR A 227 -20.82 -6.10 27.11
N GLN A 228 -21.35 -6.23 28.33
CA GLN A 228 -22.76 -6.49 28.53
C GLN A 228 -23.60 -5.32 28.00
N LYS A 229 -23.19 -4.08 28.31
CA LYS A 229 -23.85 -2.88 27.77
C LYS A 229 -23.81 -2.81 26.25
N LEU A 230 -22.67 -3.19 25.65
CA LEU A 230 -22.53 -3.26 24.18
C LEU A 230 -23.45 -4.33 23.58
N ASN A 231 -23.51 -5.52 24.17
CA ASN A 231 -24.47 -6.56 23.75
C ASN A 231 -25.90 -6.11 23.83
N ASP A 232 -26.25 -5.35 24.87
CA ASP A 232 -27.61 -4.81 25.05
C ASP A 232 -27.93 -3.71 24.01
N MET A 233 -26.93 -3.07 23.45
CA MET A 233 -27.05 -2.06 22.38
C MET A 233 -27.03 -2.65 20.97
N ILE A 234 -26.43 -3.81 20.79
CA ILE A 234 -26.41 -4.52 19.52
C ILE A 234 -27.67 -5.38 19.46
N TYR A 235 -28.41 -5.32 18.37
CA TYR A 235 -29.55 -6.20 18.10
C TYR A 235 -29.09 -7.65 18.08
N TYR A 236 -29.02 -8.27 19.24
CA TYR A 236 -28.69 -9.66 19.43
C TYR A 236 -29.97 -10.43 19.66
N ASP A 237 -30.46 -11.16 18.67
CA ASP A 237 -31.68 -11.96 18.78
C ASP A 237 -31.46 -13.30 19.52
N GLY A 238 -30.34 -13.46 20.20
CA GLY A 238 -29.94 -14.67 20.91
C GLY A 238 -29.40 -15.79 20.05
N GLU A 239 -29.49 -15.70 18.73
CA GLU A 239 -28.95 -16.68 17.79
C GLU A 239 -27.64 -16.25 17.15
N GLY A 240 -27.16 -15.03 17.42
CA GLY A 240 -25.93 -14.49 16.88
C GLY A 240 -25.98 -14.36 15.35
N ILE A 241 -27.05 -13.78 14.84
CA ILE A 241 -27.23 -13.59 13.40
C ILE A 241 -26.72 -12.20 13.03
N TYR A 242 -25.80 -12.15 12.08
CA TYR A 242 -25.43 -10.90 11.42
C TYR A 242 -26.50 -10.56 10.38
N PHE A 243 -27.24 -9.48 10.61
CA PHE A 243 -28.17 -8.97 9.63
C PHE A 243 -27.49 -8.02 8.66
N ASN A 244 -27.46 -8.38 7.40
CA ASN A 244 -27.27 -7.41 6.34
C ASN A 244 -28.66 -6.84 5.99
N ASP A 245 -29.09 -5.84 6.74
CA ASP A 245 -30.45 -5.28 6.68
C ASP A 245 -30.61 -4.25 5.53
N ARG A 246 -29.81 -4.34 4.50
CA ARG A 246 -29.84 -3.40 3.37
C ARG A 246 -30.94 -3.65 2.35
N GLU A 247 -31.87 -4.53 2.61
CA GLU A 247 -33.04 -4.72 1.73
C GLU A 247 -33.96 -3.51 1.63
N SER A 248 -33.87 -2.53 2.53
CA SER A 248 -34.90 -1.50 2.63
C SER A 248 -34.49 -0.07 2.27
N SER A 249 -33.22 0.27 2.08
CA SER A 249 -32.84 1.69 2.01
C SER A 249 -31.88 2.10 0.89
N PHE A 250 -31.39 1.19 0.07
CA PHE A 250 -30.56 1.53 -1.10
C PHE A 250 -31.13 0.92 -2.40
N PRO A 251 -30.97 1.63 -3.55
CA PRO A 251 -31.44 1.10 -4.82
C PRO A 251 -30.76 -0.23 -5.16
N PRO A 252 -31.37 -1.05 -6.03
CA PRO A 252 -31.04 -2.46 -6.28
C PRO A 252 -29.73 -2.69 -7.03
N PHE A 253 -28.68 -1.95 -6.68
CA PHE A 253 -27.32 -2.22 -7.17
C PHE A 253 -26.70 -3.40 -6.44
N ILE A 254 -27.34 -3.83 -5.39
CA ILE A 254 -26.80 -4.85 -4.51
C ILE A 254 -27.10 -6.18 -5.16
N VAL A 255 -26.02 -6.78 -5.46
CA VAL A 255 -25.89 -8.17 -5.76
C VAL A 255 -26.88 -8.97 -4.94
N SER A 256 -27.90 -9.44 -5.61
CA SER A 256 -28.70 -10.54 -5.12
C SER A 256 -27.82 -11.79 -5.08
N ASN A 257 -26.93 -11.83 -4.12
CA ASN A 257 -26.04 -12.96 -3.98
C ASN A 257 -26.44 -13.66 -2.69
N GLU A 258 -26.96 -14.87 -2.83
CA GLU A 258 -27.33 -15.77 -1.74
C GLU A 258 -26.27 -15.95 -0.66
N TYR A 259 -25.02 -15.50 -0.90
CA TYR A 259 -23.91 -15.54 0.02
C TYR A 259 -23.96 -14.47 1.14
N PHE A 260 -24.80 -13.45 1.03
CA PHE A 260 -24.82 -12.31 1.98
C PHE A 260 -26.13 -12.16 2.75
N THR A 261 -27.07 -13.06 2.61
CA THR A 261 -28.41 -12.84 3.12
C THR A 261 -28.61 -13.16 4.60
N ARG A 262 -27.91 -14.08 5.20
CA ARG A 262 -27.88 -14.33 6.67
C ARG A 262 -26.76 -15.30 7.02
N ILE A 263 -25.72 -14.83 7.70
CA ILE A 263 -24.63 -15.68 8.20
C ILE A 263 -24.68 -15.65 9.72
N LYS A 264 -24.65 -16.81 10.36
CA LYS A 264 -24.52 -16.90 11.82
C LYS A 264 -23.14 -16.42 12.25
N ILE A 265 -23.05 -15.74 13.38
CA ILE A 265 -21.76 -15.28 13.94
C ILE A 265 -20.80 -16.45 14.11
N ASP A 266 -21.28 -17.60 14.55
CA ASP A 266 -20.46 -18.83 14.69
C ASP A 266 -19.87 -19.29 13.35
N ASP A 267 -20.62 -19.16 12.26
CA ASP A 267 -20.10 -19.49 10.92
C ASP A 267 -19.03 -18.50 10.48
N ILE A 268 -19.18 -17.21 10.81
CA ILE A 268 -18.15 -16.19 10.57
C ILE A 268 -16.90 -16.50 11.38
N ILE A 269 -17.02 -16.77 12.67
CA ILE A 269 -15.89 -17.15 13.55
C ILE A 269 -15.18 -18.37 13.01
N LYS A 270 -15.92 -19.40 12.61
CA LYS A 270 -15.36 -20.61 12.00
C LYS A 270 -14.61 -20.29 10.69
N LEU A 271 -15.15 -19.41 9.84
CA LEU A 271 -14.48 -19.00 8.61
C LEU A 271 -13.16 -18.27 8.90
N TYR A 272 -13.14 -17.37 9.89
CA TYR A 272 -11.90 -16.71 10.33
C TYR A 272 -10.89 -17.71 10.86
N GLN A 273 -11.31 -18.66 11.68
CA GLN A 273 -10.43 -19.72 12.19
C GLN A 273 -9.84 -20.55 11.06
N GLU A 274 -10.66 -21.00 10.11
CA GLU A 274 -10.19 -21.78 8.95
C GLU A 274 -9.21 -20.99 8.08
N ASN A 275 -9.45 -19.69 7.86
CA ASN A 275 -8.53 -18.82 7.14
C ASN A 275 -7.21 -18.65 7.90
N PHE A 276 -7.28 -18.37 9.20
CA PHE A 276 -6.10 -18.25 10.05
C PHE A 276 -5.25 -19.53 10.03
N GLU A 277 -5.88 -20.70 10.21
CA GLU A 277 -5.17 -21.99 10.20
C GLU A 277 -4.45 -22.24 8.86
N ALA A 278 -5.12 -21.92 7.75
CA ALA A 278 -4.53 -22.04 6.42
C ALA A 278 -3.32 -21.10 6.23
N LEU A 279 -3.46 -19.84 6.67
CA LEU A 279 -2.39 -18.85 6.63
C LEU A 279 -1.25 -19.22 7.57
N LEU A 280 -1.56 -19.67 8.78
CA LEU A 280 -0.59 -20.10 9.79
C LEU A 280 0.32 -21.21 9.25
N VAL A 281 -0.28 -22.27 8.72
CA VAL A 281 0.47 -23.41 8.17
C VAL A 281 1.35 -22.98 6.99
N LYS A 282 0.82 -22.12 6.12
CA LYS A 282 1.57 -21.62 4.96
C LYS A 282 2.76 -20.75 5.36
N ASN A 283 2.68 -20.06 6.49
CA ASN A 283 3.75 -19.21 7.03
C ASN A 283 4.61 -19.93 8.08
N GLY A 284 4.66 -21.27 8.05
CA GLY A 284 5.58 -22.09 8.88
C GLY A 284 5.09 -22.35 10.30
N GLY A 285 3.87 -21.92 10.64
CA GLY A 285 3.23 -22.26 11.90
C GLY A 285 2.64 -23.67 11.91
N LYS A 286 2.01 -24.04 13.03
CA LYS A 286 1.40 -25.36 13.21
C LYS A 286 0.07 -25.25 13.96
N VAL A 287 -0.91 -26.00 13.47
CA VAL A 287 -2.14 -26.31 14.21
C VAL A 287 -1.87 -27.56 15.07
N LEU A 288 -2.10 -27.44 16.36
CA LEU A 288 -1.96 -28.53 17.33
C LEU A 288 -3.35 -28.89 17.86
N GLU A 289 -3.48 -29.98 18.63
CA GLU A 289 -4.77 -30.47 19.08
C GLU A 289 -5.62 -29.43 19.84
N ASN A 290 -4.99 -28.64 20.73
CA ASN A 290 -5.68 -27.62 21.55
C ASN A 290 -4.93 -26.27 21.57
N SER A 291 -4.10 -25.99 20.56
CA SER A 291 -3.28 -24.77 20.53
C SER A 291 -2.71 -24.53 19.14
N TYR A 292 -2.10 -23.37 18.98
CA TYR A 292 -1.39 -22.99 17.76
C TYR A 292 0.07 -22.68 18.07
N ARG A 293 0.95 -23.06 17.18
CA ARG A 293 2.34 -22.59 17.19
C ARG A 293 2.50 -21.52 16.13
N ILE A 294 2.56 -20.28 16.59
CA ILE A 294 2.71 -19.11 15.73
C ILE A 294 4.20 -18.79 15.59
N PRO A 295 4.72 -18.54 14.38
CA PRO A 295 6.09 -18.06 14.18
C PRO A 295 6.28 -16.72 14.91
N THR A 296 7.45 -16.53 15.52
CA THR A 296 7.80 -15.19 16.05
C THR A 296 8.26 -14.34 14.89
N GLU A 297 7.58 -13.24 14.65
CA GLU A 297 7.95 -12.26 13.64
C GLU A 297 8.66 -11.06 14.27
N THR A 298 9.73 -10.61 13.63
CA THR A 298 10.25 -9.25 13.85
C THR A 298 9.56 -8.36 12.84
N ILE A 299 8.88 -7.32 13.31
CA ILE A 299 8.18 -6.38 12.41
C ILE A 299 9.21 -5.78 11.45
N TYR A 300 8.95 -5.91 10.16
CA TYR A 300 9.81 -5.34 9.13
C TYR A 300 9.81 -3.81 9.27
N LYS A 301 11.02 -3.27 9.33
CA LYS A 301 11.18 -1.83 9.18
C LYS A 301 10.86 -1.46 7.76
N ASP A 302 10.12 -0.39 7.61
CA ASP A 302 9.92 0.21 6.31
C ASP A 302 11.27 0.56 5.66
N HIS A 303 11.43 0.15 4.42
CA HIS A 303 12.60 0.43 3.60
C HIS A 303 12.30 1.48 2.53
N SER A 304 11.14 2.15 2.60
CA SER A 304 10.83 3.23 1.67
C SER A 304 11.88 4.33 1.77
N LEU A 305 12.13 4.96 0.65
CA LEU A 305 13.01 6.12 0.56
C LEU A 305 12.22 7.43 0.64
N LEU A 306 10.98 7.37 1.12
CA LEU A 306 10.18 8.56 1.38
C LEU A 306 10.89 9.46 2.38
N PHE A 307 10.85 10.73 2.13
CA PHE A 307 11.34 11.75 3.03
C PHE A 307 10.26 12.83 3.20
N GLU A 308 10.35 13.55 4.29
CA GLU A 308 9.40 14.58 4.64
C GLU A 308 9.22 15.58 3.48
N ASN A 309 7.96 15.85 3.14
CA ASN A 309 7.57 16.79 2.11
C ASN A 309 8.04 16.46 0.68
N CYS A 310 8.26 15.18 0.35
CA CYS A 310 8.64 14.78 -1.01
C CYS A 310 7.55 15.09 -2.06
N ASP A 311 6.32 15.28 -1.61
CA ASP A 311 5.12 15.62 -2.40
C ASP A 311 4.74 17.11 -2.38
N GLY A 312 5.52 17.97 -1.69
CA GLY A 312 5.30 19.42 -1.65
C GLY A 312 4.18 19.90 -0.71
N GLU A 313 3.44 19.01 -0.08
CA GLU A 313 2.19 19.35 0.63
C GLU A 313 2.39 20.05 1.98
N ASN A 314 3.60 20.09 2.53
CA ASN A 314 3.89 20.95 3.68
C ASN A 314 3.87 22.44 3.33
N ARG A 315 3.89 22.79 2.04
CA ARG A 315 3.92 24.17 1.53
C ARG A 315 5.11 24.98 2.03
N ASP A 316 6.22 24.29 2.21
CA ASP A 316 7.53 24.86 2.50
C ASP A 316 8.59 24.10 1.70
N THR A 317 9.87 24.34 1.95
CA THR A 317 10.96 23.70 1.23
C THR A 317 11.63 22.58 2.04
N THR A 318 11.02 22.14 3.12
CA THR A 318 11.51 21.01 3.94
C THR A 318 11.78 19.80 3.06
N GLY A 319 12.82 19.06 3.36
CA GLY A 319 13.23 17.88 2.60
C GLY A 319 14.21 18.18 1.46
N PHE A 320 14.25 19.41 0.94
CA PHE A 320 15.14 19.79 -0.13
C PHE A 320 16.15 20.86 0.26
N ALA A 321 17.35 20.73 -0.28
CA ALA A 321 18.38 21.76 -0.25
C ALA A 321 18.57 22.33 -1.66
N SER A 322 18.94 23.61 -1.76
CA SER A 322 19.25 24.26 -3.04
C SER A 322 20.60 24.96 -3.01
N LYS A 323 21.22 25.10 -4.19
CA LYS A 323 22.45 25.84 -4.38
C LYS A 323 22.39 26.58 -5.70
N ASN A 324 22.88 27.83 -5.73
CA ASN A 324 22.89 28.68 -6.91
C ASN A 324 21.50 28.87 -7.56
N GLY A 325 20.44 28.77 -6.80
CA GLY A 325 19.06 28.95 -7.20
C GLY A 325 18.20 29.31 -6.01
N LYS A 326 17.06 29.93 -6.27
CA LYS A 326 16.07 30.27 -5.24
C LYS A 326 14.98 29.21 -5.24
N LEU A 327 15.00 28.34 -4.23
CA LEU A 327 13.94 27.35 -4.01
C LEU A 327 12.81 28.00 -3.21
N THR A 328 11.59 27.83 -3.69
CA THR A 328 10.35 28.22 -3.02
C THR A 328 9.32 27.11 -3.16
N SER A 329 8.37 27.03 -2.23
CA SER A 329 7.13 26.30 -2.43
C SER A 329 6.05 27.24 -2.92
N TYR A 330 5.05 26.70 -3.59
CA TYR A 330 3.87 27.45 -4.00
C TYR A 330 2.62 26.57 -3.97
N THR A 331 1.46 27.21 -4.08
CA THR A 331 0.18 26.52 -4.09
C THR A 331 -0.52 26.65 -5.45
N SER A 332 -1.44 25.75 -5.74
CA SER A 332 -2.23 25.79 -6.98
C SER A 332 -3.05 27.08 -7.14
N SER A 333 -3.37 27.76 -6.04
CA SER A 333 -4.03 29.08 -6.07
C SER A 333 -3.14 30.19 -6.62
N GLU A 334 -1.81 30.02 -6.54
CA GLU A 334 -0.84 31.00 -7.00
C GLU A 334 -0.48 30.80 -8.48
N THR A 335 -0.25 29.57 -8.89
CA THR A 335 0.26 29.24 -10.23
C THR A 335 -0.64 28.33 -11.06
N GLY A 336 -1.49 27.52 -10.40
CA GLY A 336 -2.35 26.53 -11.07
C GLY A 336 -1.64 25.29 -11.61
N ILE A 337 -0.32 25.13 -11.36
CA ILE A 337 0.49 24.02 -11.87
C ILE A 337 0.95 23.16 -10.69
N VAL A 338 0.13 22.21 -10.32
CA VAL A 338 0.36 21.20 -9.28
C VAL A 338 -0.16 19.88 -9.83
N HIS A 339 0.56 18.78 -9.61
CA HIS A 339 0.13 17.46 -10.07
C HIS A 339 -0.89 16.87 -9.11
N THR A 340 -0.50 16.68 -7.85
CA THR A 340 -1.43 16.24 -6.80
C THR A 340 -1.56 17.31 -5.72
N GLY A 341 -2.63 17.26 -4.92
CA GLY A 341 -2.82 18.19 -3.82
C GLY A 341 -2.85 19.67 -4.22
N TYR A 342 -2.19 20.50 -3.43
CA TYR A 342 -2.16 21.96 -3.56
C TYR A 342 -0.75 22.54 -3.50
N GLY A 343 0.24 21.76 -3.12
CA GLY A 343 1.62 22.20 -2.96
C GLY A 343 2.52 21.70 -4.08
N ALA A 344 3.55 22.45 -4.40
CA ALA A 344 4.63 22.06 -5.30
C ALA A 344 5.87 22.92 -5.03
N PHE A 345 6.96 22.66 -5.73
CA PHE A 345 8.22 23.36 -5.59
C PHE A 345 8.54 24.15 -6.85
N GLN A 346 9.24 25.26 -6.66
CA GLN A 346 9.76 26.07 -7.75
C GLN A 346 11.22 26.42 -7.48
N LEU A 347 12.09 26.14 -8.42
CA LEU A 347 13.49 26.56 -8.42
C LEU A 347 13.70 27.62 -9.51
N GLU A 348 14.05 28.84 -9.10
CA GLU A 348 14.49 29.90 -10.00
C GLU A 348 16.00 29.85 -10.17
N ASN A 349 16.49 29.81 -11.40
CA ASN A 349 17.89 29.75 -11.71
C ASN A 349 18.58 31.09 -11.46
N THR A 350 19.66 31.12 -10.73
CA THR A 350 20.54 32.27 -10.64
C THR A 350 21.84 32.08 -11.43
N LYS A 351 22.49 30.94 -11.23
CA LYS A 351 23.69 30.53 -11.95
C LYS A 351 23.88 29.02 -11.85
N LYS A 352 23.30 28.28 -12.79
CA LYS A 352 23.30 26.81 -12.74
C LYS A 352 22.76 26.28 -11.40
N GLY A 353 21.53 26.74 -11.08
CA GLY A 353 20.84 26.37 -9.85
C GLY A 353 20.57 24.89 -9.75
N GLU A 354 20.71 24.34 -8.55
CA GLU A 354 20.40 22.96 -8.24
C GLU A 354 19.50 22.84 -7.03
N VAL A 355 18.64 21.80 -7.01
CA VAL A 355 17.83 21.37 -5.88
C VAL A 355 17.97 19.87 -5.72
N TYR A 356 18.12 19.41 -4.49
CA TYR A 356 18.34 17.98 -4.20
C TYR A 356 17.87 17.60 -2.80
N HIS A 357 17.55 16.32 -2.66
CA HIS A 357 17.50 15.65 -1.35
C HIS A 357 18.80 14.87 -1.12
N GLU A 358 19.26 14.82 0.14
CA GLU A 358 20.43 14.03 0.53
C GLU A 358 19.99 12.73 1.20
N PHE A 359 20.06 11.63 0.45
CA PHE A 359 19.80 10.29 0.97
C PHE A 359 20.98 9.78 1.77
N ASN A 360 20.71 9.10 2.91
CA ASN A 360 21.72 8.54 3.81
C ASN A 360 21.59 7.01 3.98
N ASN A 361 20.68 6.40 3.26
CA ASN A 361 20.26 5.01 3.44
C ASN A 361 20.27 4.20 2.13
N LEU A 362 20.87 4.71 1.06
CA LEU A 362 21.02 3.96 -0.18
C LEU A 362 21.98 2.78 -0.01
N ILE A 363 21.77 1.75 -0.79
CA ILE A 363 22.63 0.56 -0.79
C ILE A 363 23.55 0.62 -2.00
N LYS A 364 24.85 0.70 -1.75
CA LYS A 364 25.87 0.77 -2.82
C LYS A 364 25.73 -0.41 -3.80
N GLY A 365 25.77 -0.11 -5.08
CA GLY A 365 25.66 -1.07 -6.17
C GLY A 365 24.22 -1.39 -6.58
N ARG A 366 23.21 -0.83 -5.90
CA ARG A 366 21.82 -0.98 -6.28
C ARG A 366 21.37 0.17 -7.18
N LYS A 367 20.40 -0.15 -8.03
CA LYS A 367 19.79 0.82 -8.94
C LYS A 367 18.53 1.39 -8.33
N TYR A 368 18.39 2.68 -8.50
CA TYR A 368 17.23 3.46 -8.04
C TYR A 368 16.63 4.22 -9.20
N ARG A 369 15.32 4.33 -9.20
CA ARG A 369 14.58 5.21 -10.09
C ARG A 369 14.04 6.39 -9.27
N VAL A 370 14.40 7.60 -9.68
CA VAL A 370 13.74 8.80 -9.20
C VAL A 370 12.74 9.26 -10.26
N SER A 371 11.58 9.70 -9.82
CA SER A 371 10.51 10.26 -10.67
C SER A 371 9.98 11.53 -10.05
N SER A 372 9.54 12.45 -10.89
CA SER A 372 8.83 13.65 -10.47
C SER A 372 8.06 14.23 -11.65
N TYR A 373 6.95 14.90 -11.36
CA TYR A 373 6.26 15.70 -12.34
C TYR A 373 6.95 17.06 -12.45
N VAL A 374 7.34 17.42 -13.65
CA VAL A 374 8.14 18.61 -13.90
C VAL A 374 7.62 19.46 -15.05
N THR A 375 7.82 20.77 -14.97
CA THR A 375 7.69 21.70 -16.09
C THR A 375 8.77 22.78 -15.99
N THR A 376 9.15 23.37 -17.11
CA THR A 376 10.23 24.38 -17.18
C THR A 376 9.81 25.59 -17.97
N SER A 377 10.49 26.72 -17.75
CA SER A 377 10.43 27.89 -18.64
C SER A 377 10.76 27.49 -20.08
N ASP A 378 10.30 28.28 -21.05
CA ASP A 378 10.56 28.02 -22.47
C ASP A 378 12.05 27.91 -22.78
N ASN A 379 12.39 26.86 -23.55
CA ASN A 379 13.75 26.52 -23.99
C ASN A 379 14.78 26.21 -22.88
N THR A 380 14.30 25.95 -21.66
CA THR A 380 15.17 25.60 -20.53
C THR A 380 15.42 24.10 -20.49
N GLN A 381 16.68 23.73 -20.39
CA GLN A 381 17.10 22.34 -20.17
C GLN A 381 17.45 22.14 -18.70
N ILE A 382 17.03 20.99 -18.18
CA ILE A 382 17.35 20.52 -16.85
C ILE A 382 17.99 19.15 -16.87
N GLU A 383 18.72 18.84 -15.84
CA GLU A 383 19.31 17.52 -15.62
C GLU A 383 18.77 16.95 -14.32
N PHE A 384 18.35 15.67 -14.34
CA PHE A 384 18.40 14.86 -13.13
C PHE A 384 19.84 14.49 -12.85
N PHE A 385 20.27 14.55 -11.61
CA PHE A 385 21.59 14.10 -11.20
C PHE A 385 21.58 13.30 -9.91
N ALA A 386 22.53 12.40 -9.77
CA ALA A 386 22.82 11.67 -8.55
C ALA A 386 24.33 11.68 -8.32
N THR A 387 24.79 12.13 -7.14
CA THR A 387 26.23 12.24 -6.83
C THR A 387 26.56 11.91 -5.38
N ASP A 388 27.67 11.24 -5.16
CA ASP A 388 28.30 11.07 -3.84
C ASP A 388 29.38 12.11 -3.55
N GLY A 389 29.56 13.07 -4.46
CA GLY A 389 30.61 14.09 -4.42
C GLY A 389 31.88 13.72 -5.17
N SER A 390 32.12 12.43 -5.44
CA SER A 390 33.25 11.93 -6.24
C SER A 390 32.81 11.32 -7.57
N ASN A 391 31.66 10.67 -7.57
CA ASN A 391 31.03 10.07 -8.73
C ASN A 391 29.70 10.76 -8.99
N GLU A 392 29.41 10.99 -10.27
CA GLU A 392 28.17 11.61 -10.69
C GLU A 392 27.56 10.88 -11.88
N GLN A 393 26.25 10.74 -11.86
CA GLN A 393 25.43 10.27 -12.96
C GLN A 393 24.37 11.35 -13.22
N ALA A 394 24.13 11.69 -14.47
CA ALA A 394 23.14 12.69 -14.84
C ALA A 394 22.45 12.35 -16.16
N HIS A 395 21.22 12.87 -16.31
CA HIS A 395 20.45 12.76 -17.54
C HIS A 395 19.77 14.09 -17.85
N THR A 396 20.03 14.61 -19.05
CA THR A 396 19.47 15.90 -19.49
C THR A 396 18.13 15.69 -20.16
N PHE A 397 17.18 16.51 -19.78
CA PHE A 397 15.86 16.60 -20.41
C PHE A 397 15.76 17.90 -21.21
N ALA A 398 15.23 17.80 -22.43
CA ALA A 398 14.80 18.96 -23.16
C ALA A 398 13.61 19.64 -22.46
N ASN A 399 13.36 20.89 -22.85
CA ASN A 399 12.24 21.71 -22.40
C ASN A 399 10.92 20.94 -22.22
N VAL A 400 10.30 21.11 -21.06
CA VAL A 400 9.03 20.49 -20.68
C VAL A 400 7.98 21.57 -20.45
N LYS A 401 7.16 21.83 -21.47
CA LYS A 401 6.15 22.92 -21.44
C LYS A 401 4.92 22.62 -20.61
N THR A 402 4.62 21.37 -20.36
CA THR A 402 3.49 20.91 -19.56
C THR A 402 3.99 20.04 -18.43
N LEU A 403 3.28 20.03 -17.31
CA LEU A 403 3.62 19.21 -16.16
C LEU A 403 3.51 17.73 -16.55
N ILE A 404 4.64 17.05 -16.67
CA ILE A 404 4.72 15.63 -17.05
C ILE A 404 5.70 14.89 -16.17
N ASN A 405 5.46 13.59 -15.98
CA ASN A 405 6.37 12.73 -15.24
C ASN A 405 7.70 12.57 -16.00
N LYS A 406 8.80 12.75 -15.30
CA LYS A 406 10.16 12.45 -15.74
C LYS A 406 10.81 11.49 -14.79
N THR A 407 11.56 10.55 -15.33
CA THR A 407 12.26 9.52 -14.57
C THR A 407 13.73 9.51 -14.90
N PHE A 408 14.54 9.17 -13.89
CA PHE A 408 15.97 8.99 -14.02
C PHE A 408 16.42 7.76 -13.22
N ILE A 409 17.21 6.90 -13.83
CA ILE A 409 17.72 5.70 -13.19
C ILE A 409 19.22 5.89 -12.93
N PHE A 410 19.65 5.62 -11.70
CA PHE A 410 21.05 5.68 -11.32
C PHE A 410 21.45 4.47 -10.46
N GLU A 411 22.73 4.15 -10.42
CA GLU A 411 23.29 3.16 -9.50
C GLU A 411 23.91 3.88 -8.29
N ALA A 412 23.54 3.47 -7.08
CA ALA A 412 24.12 4.07 -5.89
C ALA A 412 25.60 3.71 -5.76
N THR A 413 26.46 4.73 -5.78
CA THR A 413 27.92 4.60 -5.59
C THR A 413 28.30 4.66 -4.12
N SER A 414 27.42 5.18 -3.27
CA SER A 414 27.59 5.33 -1.83
C SER A 414 26.25 5.23 -1.10
N LYS A 415 26.31 4.93 0.20
CA LYS A 415 25.14 5.01 1.10
C LYS A 415 24.57 6.43 1.17
N LYS A 416 25.45 7.44 1.07
CA LYS A 416 25.08 8.87 1.11
C LYS A 416 25.23 9.46 -0.27
N MET A 417 24.13 9.95 -0.85
CA MET A 417 24.12 10.60 -2.16
C MET A 417 23.15 11.76 -2.21
N LYS A 418 23.48 12.77 -2.98
CA LYS A 418 22.57 13.85 -3.38
C LYS A 418 21.89 13.45 -4.67
N VAL A 419 20.58 13.51 -4.71
CA VAL A 419 19.77 13.21 -5.88
C VAL A 419 18.78 14.34 -6.11
N GLY A 420 18.71 14.88 -7.32
CA GLY A 420 17.88 16.03 -7.59
C GLY A 420 17.96 16.55 -9.01
N PHE A 421 17.58 17.80 -9.16
CA PHE A 421 17.58 18.52 -10.41
C PHE A 421 18.62 19.63 -10.42
N ARG A 422 19.15 19.93 -11.59
CA ARG A 422 19.90 21.16 -11.83
C ARG A 422 19.61 21.72 -13.23
N PHE A 423 19.80 22.99 -13.37
CA PHE A 423 19.77 23.64 -14.67
C PHE A 423 21.00 23.28 -15.50
N ALA A 424 20.81 22.97 -16.78
CA ALA A 424 21.91 22.77 -17.73
C ALA A 424 22.67 24.11 -18.00
N ASP A 425 23.88 24.02 -18.58
CA ASP A 425 24.71 25.18 -18.88
C ASP A 425 24.06 26.21 -19.82
N SER A 426 23.08 25.77 -20.61
CA SER A 426 22.32 26.63 -21.53
C SER A 426 21.24 27.49 -20.83
N ALA A 427 20.89 27.17 -19.58
CA ALA A 427 19.87 27.88 -18.84
C ALA A 427 20.30 29.29 -18.44
N LYS A 428 19.36 30.24 -18.44
CA LYS A 428 19.59 31.63 -18.11
C LYS A 428 19.16 31.92 -16.67
N ALA A 429 19.70 33.00 -16.12
CA ALA A 429 19.19 33.53 -14.87
C ALA A 429 17.70 33.96 -15.03
N GLY A 430 16.89 33.58 -14.06
CA GLY A 430 15.42 33.78 -14.10
C GLY A 430 14.65 32.60 -14.74
N ASP A 431 15.31 31.61 -15.33
CA ASP A 431 14.63 30.39 -15.77
C ASP A 431 14.06 29.63 -14.58
N ILE A 432 12.92 29.01 -14.77
CA ILE A 432 12.15 28.35 -13.70
C ILE A 432 12.00 26.87 -14.00
N LEU A 433 12.26 26.05 -12.99
CA LEU A 433 11.85 24.65 -12.90
C LEU A 433 10.74 24.55 -11.83
N THR A 434 9.62 24.01 -12.21
CA THR A 434 8.57 23.61 -11.28
C THR A 434 8.54 22.09 -11.19
N PHE A 435 8.46 21.54 -9.99
CA PHE A 435 8.38 20.10 -9.78
C PHE A 435 7.47 19.74 -8.61
N ASP A 436 6.93 18.52 -8.69
CA ASP A 436 5.96 17.99 -7.75
C ASP A 436 6.12 16.46 -7.67
N ASP A 437 5.62 15.83 -6.58
CA ASP A 437 5.64 14.37 -6.40
C ASP A 437 7.01 13.76 -6.69
N TYR A 438 8.00 14.13 -5.88
CA TYR A 438 9.36 13.63 -6.02
C TYR A 438 9.54 12.31 -5.29
N PHE A 439 9.50 11.20 -6.02
CA PHE A 439 9.63 9.86 -5.46
C PHE A 439 10.90 9.17 -5.92
N ILE A 440 11.45 8.36 -5.03
CA ILE A 440 12.58 7.50 -5.33
C ILE A 440 12.27 6.07 -4.87
N GLU A 441 12.53 5.12 -5.72
CA GLU A 441 12.36 3.71 -5.41
C GLU A 441 13.59 2.91 -5.82
N GLU A 442 13.91 1.85 -5.10
CA GLU A 442 14.87 0.86 -5.54
C GLU A 442 14.23 0.02 -6.64
N ILE A 443 14.77 0.07 -7.87
CA ILE A 443 14.13 -0.59 -9.01
C ILE A 443 14.41 -2.08 -9.05
N GLU A 444 15.48 -2.53 -8.45
CA GLU A 444 15.89 -3.91 -8.53
C GLU A 444 16.63 -4.35 -7.29
N ARG A 445 16.01 -5.25 -6.53
CA ARG A 445 16.77 -6.21 -5.76
C ARG A 445 17.31 -7.35 -6.64
N ASN A 446 17.50 -7.21 -7.87
CA ASN A 446 17.92 -8.10 -8.93
C ASN A 446 16.80 -8.41 -9.93
N GLN A 447 16.78 -7.65 -10.98
CA GLN A 447 16.11 -8.08 -12.19
C GLN A 447 16.84 -9.34 -12.69
N ILE A 448 16.28 -10.48 -12.43
CA ILE A 448 16.61 -11.65 -13.20
C ILE A 448 15.65 -11.63 -14.39
N ALA A 449 16.08 -11.06 -15.50
CA ALA A 449 15.50 -11.41 -16.78
C ALA A 449 15.87 -12.87 -17.05
N VAL A 450 15.12 -13.78 -16.47
CA VAL A 450 15.38 -15.22 -16.62
C VAL A 450 15.06 -15.66 -18.04
N VAL A 451 14.19 -14.92 -18.72
CA VAL A 451 13.83 -15.20 -20.11
C VAL A 451 13.61 -13.88 -20.82
N LYS A 452 14.46 -13.56 -21.77
CA LYS A 452 14.13 -12.57 -22.78
C LYS A 452 12.87 -13.03 -23.49
N GLU A 453 12.00 -12.08 -23.84
CA GLU A 453 10.80 -12.33 -24.64
C GLU A 453 11.10 -13.38 -25.73
N GLN A 454 10.71 -14.60 -25.48
CA GLN A 454 10.77 -15.65 -26.47
C GLN A 454 9.35 -15.89 -26.91
N ASN A 455 9.11 -15.75 -28.18
CA ASN A 455 7.81 -16.02 -28.84
C ASN A 455 7.46 -17.50 -28.76
N PHE A 456 7.26 -18.05 -27.57
CA PHE A 456 6.85 -19.44 -27.41
C PHE A 456 5.35 -19.56 -27.35
N ALA A 457 4.82 -20.13 -28.40
CA ALA A 457 3.50 -20.73 -28.37
C ALA A 457 3.66 -22.20 -27.98
N LEU A 458 3.46 -22.53 -26.72
CA LEU A 458 3.39 -23.91 -26.28
C LEU A 458 1.94 -24.35 -26.26
N ALA A 459 1.57 -25.27 -27.15
CA ALA A 459 0.33 -26.02 -27.05
C ALA A 459 0.63 -27.25 -26.17
N ASN A 460 -0.18 -27.50 -25.13
CA ASN A 460 -0.06 -28.65 -24.19
C ASN A 460 1.33 -28.77 -23.57
N GLY A 461 1.73 -27.79 -22.74
CA GLY A 461 3.12 -27.72 -22.38
C GLY A 461 3.43 -27.50 -20.92
N LYS A 462 4.67 -27.78 -20.67
CA LYS A 462 5.40 -27.38 -19.49
C LYS A 462 6.28 -26.23 -19.87
N TYR A 463 6.18 -25.13 -19.18
CA TYR A 463 7.14 -24.04 -19.28
C TYR A 463 8.06 -24.11 -18.09
N GLN A 464 9.33 -24.35 -18.36
CA GLN A 464 10.34 -24.50 -17.31
C GLN A 464 11.38 -23.40 -17.44
N PHE A 465 11.74 -22.82 -16.32
CA PHE A 465 12.77 -21.80 -16.24
C PHE A 465 13.53 -21.90 -14.92
N THR A 466 14.69 -21.30 -14.87
CA THR A 466 15.56 -21.31 -13.72
C THR A 466 15.56 -19.92 -13.09
N VAL A 467 15.44 -19.87 -11.78
CA VAL A 467 15.49 -18.64 -10.98
C VAL A 467 16.72 -18.70 -10.09
N ASN A 468 17.61 -17.73 -10.22
CA ASN A 468 18.76 -17.59 -9.34
C ASN A 468 18.40 -16.69 -8.16
N ARG A 469 18.76 -17.13 -6.97
CA ARG A 469 18.57 -16.35 -5.76
C ARG A 469 19.44 -15.08 -5.82
N PRO A 470 18.87 -13.90 -5.62
CA PRO A 470 19.65 -12.68 -5.46
C PRO A 470 20.63 -12.78 -4.29
N LYS A 471 21.81 -12.17 -4.42
CA LYS A 471 22.87 -12.26 -3.40
C LYS A 471 22.47 -11.71 -2.03
N ASP A 472 21.53 -10.80 -2.03
CA ASP A 472 21.02 -10.10 -0.86
C ASP A 472 19.66 -10.63 -0.34
N VAL A 473 19.17 -11.72 -0.94
CA VAL A 473 18.01 -12.48 -0.48
C VAL A 473 18.50 -13.74 0.19
N GLU A 474 18.13 -13.98 1.44
CA GLU A 474 18.50 -15.19 2.17
C GLU A 474 17.60 -16.37 1.81
N ILE A 475 18.10 -17.59 1.99
CA ILE A 475 17.27 -18.80 1.87
C ILE A 475 16.25 -18.75 3.02
N GLY A 476 14.97 -18.86 2.67
CA GLY A 476 13.86 -18.73 3.63
C GLY A 476 13.25 -17.33 3.68
N GLU A 477 13.88 -16.33 3.07
CA GLU A 477 13.30 -14.99 2.92
C GLU A 477 12.22 -15.01 1.83
N GLU A 478 11.05 -14.42 2.13
CA GLU A 478 9.98 -14.31 1.17
C GLU A 478 10.18 -13.11 0.25
N VAL A 479 10.06 -13.37 -1.04
CA VAL A 479 10.11 -12.38 -2.12
C VAL A 479 8.86 -12.52 -3.00
N ILE A 480 8.59 -11.54 -3.82
CA ILE A 480 7.56 -11.62 -4.86
C ILE A 480 8.21 -11.99 -6.19
N LEU A 481 7.78 -13.09 -6.75
CA LEU A 481 8.11 -13.47 -8.12
C LEU A 481 7.01 -12.97 -9.05
N GLU A 482 7.34 -12.03 -9.90
CA GLU A 482 6.43 -11.49 -10.91
C GLU A 482 6.75 -12.10 -12.27
N ILE A 483 5.78 -12.76 -12.87
CA ILE A 483 5.89 -13.43 -14.16
C ILE A 483 5.02 -12.70 -15.16
N ALA A 484 5.64 -12.06 -16.15
CA ALA A 484 4.90 -11.46 -17.25
C ALA A 484 4.44 -12.54 -18.24
N TYR A 485 3.20 -12.45 -18.66
CA TYR A 485 2.62 -13.40 -19.64
C TYR A 485 1.60 -12.72 -20.55
N ARG A 486 1.30 -13.39 -21.64
CA ARG A 486 0.26 -13.01 -22.59
C ARG A 486 -0.56 -14.23 -22.97
N HIS A 487 -1.86 -14.18 -22.73
CA HIS A 487 -2.78 -15.28 -22.98
C HIS A 487 -4.09 -14.76 -23.60
N TYR A 488 -4.55 -15.41 -24.66
CA TYR A 488 -5.70 -14.97 -25.47
C TYR A 488 -6.92 -15.90 -25.35
N GLY A 489 -6.90 -16.85 -24.45
CA GLY A 489 -7.99 -17.79 -24.20
C GLY A 489 -8.75 -17.50 -22.91
N ASN A 490 -9.64 -18.40 -22.51
CA ASN A 490 -10.32 -18.34 -21.22
C ASN A 490 -9.31 -18.44 -20.09
N SER A 491 -9.66 -17.88 -18.92
CA SER A 491 -8.82 -17.99 -17.71
C SER A 491 -8.38 -19.42 -17.44
N LEU A 492 -7.10 -19.61 -17.21
CA LEU A 492 -6.45 -20.90 -17.14
C LEU A 492 -5.79 -21.12 -15.79
N LYS A 493 -6.23 -22.14 -15.06
CA LYS A 493 -5.56 -22.53 -13.81
C LYS A 493 -4.28 -23.30 -14.14
N THR A 494 -3.17 -22.75 -13.74
CA THR A 494 -1.82 -23.26 -14.03
C THR A 494 -1.15 -23.73 -12.74
N LYS A 495 -0.66 -24.96 -12.72
CA LYS A 495 0.14 -25.46 -11.58
C LYS A 495 1.55 -24.92 -11.66
N ILE A 496 2.09 -24.53 -10.51
CA ILE A 496 3.49 -24.17 -10.36
C ILE A 496 4.20 -25.26 -9.56
N GLN A 497 5.30 -25.76 -10.10
CA GLN A 497 6.21 -26.66 -9.41
C GLN A 497 7.55 -25.95 -9.19
N ARG A 498 8.15 -26.18 -8.05
CA ARG A 498 9.50 -25.77 -7.70
C ARG A 498 10.32 -27.02 -7.40
N ASN A 499 11.46 -27.18 -8.09
CA ASN A 499 12.32 -28.35 -7.93
C ASN A 499 11.53 -29.67 -7.94
N ASP A 500 10.64 -29.83 -8.94
CA ASP A 500 9.76 -30.99 -9.15
C ASP A 500 8.65 -31.22 -8.10
N LYS A 501 8.50 -30.34 -7.12
CA LYS A 501 7.42 -30.39 -6.14
C LYS A 501 6.35 -29.33 -6.43
N VAL A 502 5.09 -29.69 -6.30
CA VAL A 502 3.99 -28.72 -6.43
C VAL A 502 4.13 -27.66 -5.34
N PHE A 503 4.33 -26.43 -5.78
CA PHE A 503 4.49 -25.25 -4.94
C PHE A 503 3.17 -24.48 -4.77
N GLY A 504 2.38 -24.41 -5.85
CA GLY A 504 1.12 -23.69 -5.84
C GLY A 504 0.40 -23.76 -7.18
N SER A 505 -0.57 -22.91 -7.35
CA SER A 505 -1.24 -22.69 -8.64
C SER A 505 -1.55 -21.23 -8.80
N VAL A 506 -1.49 -20.77 -10.05
CA VAL A 506 -1.91 -19.43 -10.46
C VAL A 506 -2.97 -19.56 -11.52
N ILE A 507 -3.77 -18.53 -11.69
CA ILE A 507 -4.69 -18.42 -12.78
C ILE A 507 -4.13 -17.38 -13.74
N LEU A 508 -4.00 -17.73 -15.00
CA LEU A 508 -3.61 -16.81 -16.05
C LEU A 508 -4.88 -16.33 -16.72
N SER A 509 -5.18 -15.06 -16.58
CA SER A 509 -6.36 -14.45 -17.20
C SER A 509 -6.12 -14.13 -18.67
N THR A 510 -7.18 -13.81 -19.38
CA THR A 510 -7.09 -13.32 -20.75
C THR A 510 -6.44 -11.94 -20.78
N THR A 511 -5.36 -11.77 -21.53
CA THR A 511 -4.59 -10.53 -21.60
C THR A 511 -5.02 -9.58 -22.72
N SER A 512 -6.07 -9.89 -23.44
CA SER A 512 -6.53 -9.00 -24.49
C SER A 512 -7.98 -8.65 -24.33
N ILE A 513 -8.24 -7.40 -24.02
CA ILE A 513 -9.50 -6.76 -24.38
C ILE A 513 -9.14 -5.39 -24.96
N ASN A 514 -9.72 -5.06 -26.12
CA ASN A 514 -9.63 -3.75 -26.78
C ASN A 514 -8.30 -3.39 -27.47
N GLY A 515 -7.56 -4.36 -27.99
CA GLY A 515 -6.45 -4.08 -28.91
C GLY A 515 -5.15 -3.62 -28.27
N ILE A 516 -5.04 -3.61 -26.94
CA ILE A 516 -3.80 -3.33 -26.25
C ILE A 516 -2.94 -4.61 -26.29
N LYS A 517 -1.89 -4.58 -27.08
CA LYS A 517 -0.87 -5.63 -27.13
C LYS A 517 0.07 -5.47 -25.93
N GLY A 518 -0.33 -5.92 -24.76
CA GLY A 518 0.47 -5.89 -23.55
C GLY A 518 0.68 -7.28 -22.95
N TYR A 519 1.61 -7.36 -22.02
CA TYR A 519 1.71 -8.49 -21.09
C TYR A 519 0.89 -8.16 -19.85
N ASP A 520 0.24 -9.18 -19.29
CA ASP A 520 -0.26 -9.17 -17.93
C ASP A 520 0.83 -9.75 -17.01
N VAL A 521 0.68 -9.59 -15.73
CA VAL A 521 1.63 -10.13 -14.75
C VAL A 521 0.90 -10.99 -13.74
N VAL A 522 1.53 -12.09 -13.36
CA VAL A 522 1.12 -12.87 -12.20
C VAL A 522 2.21 -12.81 -11.15
N GLN A 523 1.80 -12.60 -9.92
CA GLN A 523 2.70 -12.47 -8.79
C GLN A 523 2.54 -13.65 -7.87
N VAL A 524 3.65 -14.18 -7.44
CA VAL A 524 3.71 -15.35 -6.60
C VAL A 524 4.61 -15.05 -5.41
N PRO A 525 4.10 -15.14 -4.17
CA PRO A 525 4.97 -15.17 -3.01
C PRO A 525 5.93 -16.35 -3.15
N TYR A 526 7.21 -16.11 -2.99
CA TYR A 526 8.24 -17.07 -3.30
C TYR A 526 9.34 -17.08 -2.25
N VAL A 527 9.76 -18.27 -1.90
CA VAL A 527 10.88 -18.51 -0.99
C VAL A 527 11.88 -19.43 -1.70
N PHE A 528 13.12 -19.01 -1.80
CA PHE A 528 14.17 -19.84 -2.38
C PHE A 528 14.51 -21.02 -1.50
N GLU A 529 14.58 -22.21 -2.09
CA GLU A 529 15.11 -23.43 -1.42
C GLU A 529 16.61 -23.59 -1.61
N LYS A 530 17.15 -23.03 -2.70
CA LYS A 530 18.55 -23.12 -3.10
C LYS A 530 18.99 -21.81 -3.73
N ASP A 531 20.28 -21.68 -4.00
CA ASP A 531 20.82 -20.58 -4.81
C ASP A 531 20.24 -20.52 -6.23
N THR A 532 19.82 -21.67 -6.74
CA THR A 532 19.18 -21.80 -8.05
C THR A 532 18.02 -22.78 -7.94
N ASP A 533 16.79 -22.28 -8.12
CA ASP A 533 15.60 -23.10 -8.18
C ASP A 533 15.11 -23.27 -9.62
N THR A 534 14.56 -24.44 -9.91
CA THR A 534 13.87 -24.70 -11.18
C THR A 534 12.36 -24.58 -10.96
N LEU A 535 11.73 -23.68 -11.72
CA LEU A 535 10.30 -23.49 -11.73
C LEU A 535 9.68 -24.06 -12.99
N GLN A 536 8.53 -24.71 -12.85
CA GLN A 536 7.77 -25.25 -13.95
C GLN A 536 6.30 -24.87 -13.83
N LEU A 537 5.79 -24.24 -14.87
CA LEU A 537 4.38 -23.95 -15.07
C LEU A 537 3.80 -25.04 -15.95
N THR A 538 2.72 -25.69 -15.51
CA THR A 538 2.04 -26.74 -16.28
C THR A 538 0.62 -26.30 -16.62
N PHE A 539 0.28 -26.32 -17.90
CA PHE A 539 -1.02 -25.93 -18.43
C PHE A 539 -1.42 -26.82 -19.60
N GLU A 540 -2.71 -26.92 -19.85
CA GLU A 540 -3.27 -27.74 -20.91
C GLU A 540 -4.08 -26.87 -21.88
N ASN A 541 -4.05 -27.25 -23.17
CA ASN A 541 -4.88 -26.67 -24.23
C ASN A 541 -4.83 -25.12 -24.33
N ALA A 542 -3.68 -24.54 -24.06
CA ALA A 542 -3.51 -23.09 -24.07
C ALA A 542 -2.27 -22.65 -24.82
N LYS A 543 -2.35 -21.46 -25.38
CA LYS A 543 -1.23 -20.76 -26.02
C LYS A 543 -0.87 -19.57 -25.14
N ILE A 544 0.29 -19.65 -24.51
CA ILE A 544 0.78 -18.63 -23.57
C ILE A 544 2.14 -18.16 -24.04
N TYR A 545 2.35 -16.84 -23.97
CA TYR A 545 3.63 -16.21 -24.19
C TYR A 545 4.12 -15.69 -22.85
N PHE A 546 5.32 -16.08 -22.44
CA PHE A 546 5.93 -15.57 -21.22
C PHE A 546 6.91 -14.46 -21.56
N GLY A 547 6.87 -13.40 -20.78
CA GLY A 547 7.81 -12.29 -20.84
C GLY A 547 8.87 -12.40 -19.76
N ASN A 548 9.31 -11.26 -19.26
CA ASN A 548 10.32 -11.20 -18.21
C ASN A 548 9.78 -11.72 -16.87
N ILE A 549 10.70 -12.21 -16.04
CA ILE A 549 10.41 -12.56 -14.65
C ILE A 549 11.26 -11.65 -13.77
N TYR A 550 10.59 -11.03 -12.80
CA TYR A 550 11.20 -10.11 -11.86
C TYR A 550 11.08 -10.64 -10.44
N ILE A 551 12.04 -10.28 -9.60
CA ILE A 551 12.01 -10.60 -8.17
C ILE A 551 12.01 -9.28 -7.42
N TYR A 552 11.02 -9.13 -6.55
CA TYR A 552 10.88 -7.97 -5.70
C TYR A 552 10.84 -8.36 -4.24
N ASN A 553 11.31 -7.49 -3.34
CA ASN A 553 10.89 -7.61 -1.96
C ASN A 553 9.47 -7.04 -1.77
N GLN A 554 8.81 -7.40 -0.69
CA GLN A 554 7.43 -6.98 -0.44
C GLN A 554 7.27 -5.45 -0.35
N THR A 555 8.26 -4.76 0.20
CA THR A 555 8.22 -3.31 0.43
C THR A 555 8.31 -2.46 -0.84
N GLN A 556 8.93 -2.94 -1.89
CA GLN A 556 9.03 -2.20 -3.17
C GLN A 556 7.70 -2.16 -3.94
N TYR A 557 6.79 -3.03 -3.59
CA TYR A 557 5.51 -3.17 -4.27
C TYR A 557 4.53 -2.04 -3.96
N MET A 558 4.70 -1.38 -2.83
CA MET A 558 3.77 -0.36 -2.33
C MET A 558 3.84 0.98 -3.05
N PHE A 559 4.93 1.25 -3.73
CA PHE A 559 5.26 2.59 -4.24
C PHE A 559 5.47 2.63 -5.76
N ARG A 560 4.92 1.65 -6.46
CA ARG A 560 4.90 1.65 -7.94
C ARG A 560 3.70 2.33 -8.49
#